data_ffbbc0b9e0cfb723a55f67bcc28a3c06
#
_entry.id   ffbbc0b9e0cfb723a55f67bcc28a3c06
#
_cell.length_a   1.000
_cell.length_b   1.000
_cell.length_c   1.000
_cell.angle_alpha   90.00
_cell.angle_beta   90.00
_cell.angle_gamma   90.00
#
_symmetry.space_group_name_H-M   'P 1'
#
loop_
_entity.id
_entity.type
_entity.pdbx_description
1 polymer ?
#
loop_
_entity_poly.entity_id
_entity_poly.type
_entity_poly.pdbx_seq_one_letter_code
_entity_poly.pdbx_strand_id
1 'polypeptide(L)'
;MTRILRLIVLLLLSAAPPAFAQQALHLDAIDNGLLILSYHDIRDQVAAKGDADTYAVSTQNFAAHLDWLGAHGYHPVSLSQVIDASRGRATLPPKPVLLTFDDGLRSVYDKAFPLLQAYRYPALVAVITDYVDMAPGRTIDYGYRPFGRDDFITWAQLKQMHDSGLIEVASHTDDLHHGVLANPQGNSTPAVVTRVYNPATRSYESEAQYAQRLRADLSRSVQRIEQHLGVRPRAIVWPYAAYNQLSNDIAEQLGMPVSFDLEGRSTPVASDLHGLARFLVSDNPTVEGLAYELRRDVALDGIRALQIDLDDVYDPEPAQQARNLDALIERVKRIAPTHVYLQAFADPDGNNTADALYFPNRHMPMRADLFSRVAWQLKSRAGVKVYAWLPVLGFELPDPVQRKALAIRNGDADGMYRLDFTNPQARQVMLDLYEDLAVNSYFEGLLFHDDGYLRDTELPTLAAGDGGSARTQALIDFTLALRNSAQRWRPKLATV
;
A
#
# COMPACT_ATOMS: atom_id res chain seq x y z
N MET A 1 82.59 -5.69 39.52
CA MET A 1 82.01 -6.28 38.28
C MET A 1 80.57 -6.72 38.64
N THR A 2 79.63 -5.84 38.41
CA THR A 2 78.22 -6.04 38.83
C THR A 2 77.38 -6.10 37.55
N ARG A 3 76.76 -7.27 37.32
CA ARG A 3 75.82 -7.47 36.22
C ARG A 3 74.41 -6.96 36.61
N ILE A 4 73.94 -5.97 35.89
CA ILE A 4 72.58 -5.47 35.99
C ILE A 4 71.66 -6.33 35.12
N LEU A 5 70.74 -7.05 35.76
CA LEU A 5 69.68 -7.83 35.12
C LEU A 5 68.50 -6.91 34.81
N ARG A 6 68.27 -6.60 33.55
CA ARG A 6 67.09 -5.83 33.14
C ARG A 6 65.90 -6.80 32.99
N LEU A 7 64.94 -6.65 33.88
CA LEU A 7 63.67 -7.31 33.84
C LEU A 7 62.80 -6.59 32.80
N ILE A 8 62.49 -7.21 31.65
CA ILE A 8 61.49 -6.74 30.71
C ILE A 8 60.14 -7.28 31.16
N VAL A 9 59.29 -6.41 31.69
CA VAL A 9 57.89 -6.71 31.96
C VAL A 9 57.14 -6.55 30.63
N LEU A 10 56.73 -7.69 30.01
CA LEU A 10 55.81 -7.68 28.88
C LEU A 10 54.40 -7.46 29.46
N LEU A 11 53.86 -6.24 29.26
CA LEU A 11 52.46 -5.95 29.44
C LEU A 11 51.70 -6.56 28.23
N LEU A 12 51.12 -7.73 28.41
CA LEU A 12 50.08 -8.27 27.52
C LEU A 12 48.82 -7.44 27.72
N LEU A 13 48.63 -6.44 26.88
CA LEU A 13 47.32 -5.82 26.66
C LEU A 13 46.43 -6.87 25.99
N SER A 14 45.61 -7.55 26.76
CA SER A 14 44.47 -8.30 26.22
C SER A 14 43.50 -7.30 25.66
N ALA A 15 43.59 -7.06 24.32
CA ALA A 15 42.50 -6.40 23.58
C ALA A 15 41.30 -7.34 23.66
N ALA A 16 40.38 -7.08 24.58
CA ALA A 16 39.04 -7.64 24.50
C ALA A 16 38.45 -7.22 23.13
N PRO A 17 37.90 -8.15 22.37
CA PRO A 17 37.18 -7.77 21.17
C PRO A 17 36.11 -6.74 21.57
N PRO A 18 35.83 -5.71 20.74
CA PRO A 18 34.74 -4.81 21.02
C PRO A 18 33.52 -5.69 21.18
N ALA A 19 32.92 -5.66 22.36
CA ALA A 19 31.59 -6.16 22.58
C ALA A 19 30.73 -5.37 21.57
N PHE A 20 30.39 -5.99 20.45
CA PHE A 20 29.21 -5.59 19.72
C PHE A 20 28.09 -5.63 20.76
N ALA A 21 27.75 -4.46 21.25
CA ALA A 21 26.54 -4.29 22.00
C ALA A 21 25.47 -4.91 21.10
N GLN A 22 25.00 -6.12 21.46
CA GLN A 22 23.73 -6.62 21.01
C GLN A 22 22.76 -5.53 21.47
N GLN A 23 22.48 -4.58 20.57
CA GLN A 23 21.34 -3.70 20.73
C GLN A 23 20.18 -4.65 20.92
N ALA A 24 19.68 -4.72 22.15
CA ALA A 24 18.44 -5.39 22.45
C ALA A 24 17.43 -4.78 21.48
N LEU A 25 17.03 -5.55 20.49
CA LEU A 25 15.98 -5.16 19.55
C LEU A 25 14.78 -4.85 20.43
N HIS A 26 14.42 -3.57 20.51
CA HIS A 26 13.35 -3.12 21.36
C HIS A 26 12.05 -3.74 20.90
N LEU A 27 11.54 -4.72 21.63
CA LEU A 27 10.18 -5.25 21.54
C LEU A 27 9.11 -4.19 21.86
N ASP A 28 9.51 -3.05 22.39
CA ASP A 28 8.63 -2.02 22.96
C ASP A 28 7.67 -1.41 21.93
N ALA A 29 8.01 -1.44 20.64
CA ALA A 29 7.12 -0.96 19.58
C ALA A 29 5.87 -1.86 19.37
N ILE A 30 5.95 -3.13 19.81
CA ILE A 30 4.85 -4.11 19.70
C ILE A 30 4.06 -4.19 21.02
N ASP A 31 4.66 -3.81 22.14
CA ASP A 31 4.09 -4.00 23.47
C ASP A 31 2.80 -3.20 23.74
N ASN A 32 2.54 -2.13 23.01
CA ASN A 32 1.37 -1.26 23.18
C ASN A 32 0.43 -1.18 21.96
N GLY A 33 0.64 -1.97 20.93
CA GLY A 33 -0.17 -1.99 19.70
C GLY A 33 -0.78 -3.35 19.40
N LEU A 34 -1.84 -3.36 18.64
CA LEU A 34 -2.44 -4.57 18.10
C LEU A 34 -1.53 -5.14 16.99
N LEU A 35 -0.98 -6.32 17.20
CA LEU A 35 -0.32 -7.10 16.15
C LEU A 35 -1.38 -7.84 15.35
N ILE A 36 -1.31 -7.79 14.02
CA ILE A 36 -2.22 -8.55 13.15
C ILE A 36 -1.38 -9.39 12.20
N LEU A 37 -1.53 -10.72 12.26
CA LEU A 37 -0.83 -11.65 11.39
C LEU A 37 -1.74 -12.11 10.27
N SER A 38 -1.27 -12.04 9.03
CA SER A 38 -1.99 -12.49 7.84
C SER A 38 -1.36 -13.77 7.30
N TYR A 39 -2.12 -14.84 7.31
CA TYR A 39 -1.80 -16.14 6.71
C TYR A 39 -2.69 -16.39 5.50
N HIS A 40 -2.27 -17.30 4.61
CA HIS A 40 -3.06 -17.75 3.45
C HIS A 40 -3.16 -19.27 3.45
N ASP A 41 -2.22 -19.97 2.85
CA ASP A 41 -2.24 -21.43 2.73
C ASP A 41 -1.49 -22.12 3.88
N ILE A 42 -2.13 -23.08 4.56
CA ILE A 42 -1.51 -23.90 5.61
C ILE A 42 -1.52 -25.35 5.17
N ARG A 43 -0.37 -25.92 4.85
CA ARG A 43 -0.26 -27.29 4.32
C ARG A 43 0.95 -28.03 4.86
N ASP A 44 0.92 -29.37 4.81
CA ASP A 44 1.97 -30.17 5.44
C ASP A 44 3.32 -30.10 4.70
N GLN A 45 3.29 -29.96 3.37
CA GLN A 45 4.47 -29.93 2.53
C GLN A 45 4.66 -28.54 1.92
N VAL A 46 5.53 -27.75 2.52
CA VAL A 46 5.98 -26.46 2.05
C VAL A 46 7.50 -26.45 2.03
N ALA A 47 8.09 -26.02 0.93
CA ALA A 47 9.54 -25.88 0.84
C ALA A 47 10.07 -24.90 1.88
N ALA A 48 11.23 -25.19 2.45
CA ALA A 48 11.86 -24.30 3.43
C ALA A 48 12.31 -22.95 2.81
N LYS A 49 12.53 -22.91 1.50
CA LYS A 49 12.84 -21.72 0.70
C LYS A 49 12.36 -21.93 -0.72
N GLY A 50 11.80 -20.87 -1.31
CA GLY A 50 11.45 -20.86 -2.73
C GLY A 50 10.30 -21.81 -3.07
N ASP A 51 9.33 -21.97 -2.18
CA ASP A 51 8.08 -22.66 -2.54
C ASP A 51 7.40 -21.92 -3.69
N ALA A 52 6.71 -22.67 -4.54
CA ALA A 52 5.95 -22.07 -5.65
C ALA A 52 4.85 -21.10 -5.16
N ASP A 53 4.31 -21.37 -3.97
CA ASP A 53 3.43 -20.47 -3.24
C ASP A 53 4.21 -19.79 -2.11
N THR A 54 4.61 -18.55 -2.34
CA THR A 54 5.33 -17.72 -1.36
C THR A 54 4.54 -17.51 -0.05
N TYR A 55 3.20 -17.60 -0.09
CA TYR A 55 2.35 -17.37 1.08
C TYR A 55 1.97 -18.64 1.84
N ALA A 56 2.45 -19.80 1.38
CA ALA A 56 2.24 -21.05 2.08
C ALA A 56 3.12 -21.15 3.33
N VAL A 57 2.51 -21.64 4.42
CA VAL A 57 3.19 -21.95 5.69
C VAL A 57 2.94 -23.40 6.04
N SER A 58 3.99 -24.13 6.44
CA SER A 58 3.80 -25.53 6.86
C SER A 58 2.97 -25.63 8.13
N THR A 59 2.14 -26.67 8.24
CA THR A 59 1.37 -26.97 9.45
C THR A 59 2.26 -27.01 10.70
N GLN A 60 3.50 -27.52 10.53
CA GLN A 60 4.49 -27.56 11.61
C GLN A 60 4.92 -26.15 12.04
N ASN A 61 5.31 -25.28 11.09
CA ASN A 61 5.71 -23.90 11.41
C ASN A 61 4.53 -23.12 11.97
N PHE A 62 3.33 -23.28 11.42
CA PHE A 62 2.14 -22.62 11.93
C PHE A 62 1.87 -23.01 13.41
N ALA A 63 1.92 -24.31 13.76
CA ALA A 63 1.79 -24.76 15.14
C ALA A 63 2.89 -24.14 16.03
N ALA A 64 4.13 -24.11 15.56
CA ALA A 64 5.24 -23.49 16.28
C ALA A 64 5.07 -21.98 16.47
N HIS A 65 4.46 -21.28 15.50
CA HIS A 65 4.10 -19.86 15.65
C HIS A 65 3.07 -19.66 16.78
N LEU A 66 2.03 -20.52 16.83
CA LEU A 66 1.02 -20.45 17.92
C LEU A 66 1.63 -20.71 19.29
N ASP A 67 2.51 -21.72 19.42
CA ASP A 67 3.26 -21.99 20.65
C ASP A 67 4.11 -20.80 21.06
N TRP A 68 4.83 -20.22 20.10
CA TRP A 68 5.70 -19.07 20.35
C TRP A 68 4.93 -17.85 20.83
N LEU A 69 3.80 -17.54 20.20
CA LEU A 69 2.93 -16.44 20.61
C LEU A 69 2.51 -16.59 22.08
N GLY A 70 2.02 -17.76 22.47
CA GLY A 70 1.62 -18.04 23.85
C GLY A 70 2.79 -17.96 24.83
N ALA A 71 3.94 -18.54 24.50
CA ALA A 71 5.13 -18.55 25.33
C ALA A 71 5.73 -17.14 25.55
N HIS A 72 5.47 -16.20 24.63
CA HIS A 72 5.95 -14.81 24.72
C HIS A 72 4.90 -13.82 25.20
N GLY A 73 3.78 -14.33 25.75
CA GLY A 73 2.74 -13.52 26.37
C GLY A 73 1.87 -12.73 25.39
N TYR A 74 1.82 -13.15 24.12
CA TYR A 74 0.83 -12.63 23.19
C TYR A 74 -0.54 -13.22 23.49
N HIS A 75 -1.58 -12.39 23.40
CA HIS A 75 -2.95 -12.77 23.69
C HIS A 75 -3.78 -12.68 22.40
N PRO A 76 -4.12 -13.82 21.79
CA PRO A 76 -5.01 -13.81 20.63
C PRO A 76 -6.37 -13.22 20.98
N VAL A 77 -6.80 -12.26 20.15
CA VAL A 77 -8.06 -11.53 20.31
C VAL A 77 -8.96 -11.69 19.09
N SER A 78 -10.26 -11.57 19.28
CA SER A 78 -11.25 -11.59 18.21
C SER A 78 -11.41 -10.20 17.58
N LEU A 79 -11.98 -10.12 16.36
CA LEU A 79 -12.38 -8.86 15.75
C LEU A 79 -13.38 -8.11 16.63
N SER A 80 -14.31 -8.82 17.28
CA SER A 80 -15.27 -8.25 18.24
C SER A 80 -14.59 -7.49 19.36
N GLN A 81 -13.53 -8.07 19.96
CA GLN A 81 -12.75 -7.41 21.02
C GLN A 81 -12.02 -6.16 20.51
N VAL A 82 -11.48 -6.21 19.28
CA VAL A 82 -10.84 -5.04 18.64
C VAL A 82 -11.85 -3.91 18.44
N ILE A 83 -13.05 -4.21 17.91
CA ILE A 83 -14.11 -3.23 17.71
C ILE A 83 -14.60 -2.65 19.05
N ASP A 84 -14.72 -3.46 20.09
CA ASP A 84 -15.14 -2.98 21.40
C ASP A 84 -14.10 -2.08 22.06
N ALA A 85 -12.81 -2.41 21.89
CA ALA A 85 -11.73 -1.59 22.38
C ALA A 85 -11.66 -0.23 21.65
N SER A 86 -11.81 -0.20 20.32
CA SER A 86 -11.81 1.05 19.55
C SER A 86 -12.94 2.00 19.94
N ARG A 87 -14.04 1.45 20.44
CA ARG A 87 -15.21 2.21 20.92
C ARG A 87 -15.15 2.53 22.42
N GLY A 88 -14.03 2.21 23.08
CA GLY A 88 -13.86 2.42 24.52
C GLY A 88 -14.77 1.55 25.41
N ARG A 89 -15.34 0.47 24.85
CA ARG A 89 -16.22 -0.45 25.59
C ARG A 89 -15.47 -1.55 26.34
N ALA A 90 -14.24 -1.82 25.92
CA ALA A 90 -13.35 -2.80 26.53
C ALA A 90 -11.89 -2.36 26.40
N THR A 91 -11.00 -2.99 27.15
CA THR A 91 -9.54 -2.88 26.99
C THR A 91 -9.01 -4.18 26.41
N LEU A 92 -8.10 -4.10 25.45
CA LEU A 92 -7.40 -5.30 24.98
C LEU A 92 -6.38 -5.78 26.06
N PRO A 93 -6.13 -7.09 26.11
CA PRO A 93 -5.07 -7.62 26.96
C PRO A 93 -3.69 -7.09 26.52
N PRO A 94 -2.65 -7.22 27.34
CA PRO A 94 -1.28 -6.92 26.92
C PRO A 94 -0.89 -7.74 25.70
N LYS A 95 -0.07 -7.18 24.79
CA LYS A 95 0.40 -7.84 23.56
C LYS A 95 -0.74 -8.52 22.77
N PRO A 96 -1.81 -7.77 22.39
CA PRO A 96 -2.93 -8.36 21.68
C PRO A 96 -2.49 -8.76 20.27
N VAL A 97 -2.91 -9.94 19.81
CA VAL A 97 -2.67 -10.40 18.44
C VAL A 97 -3.96 -10.87 17.79
N LEU A 98 -4.27 -10.37 16.59
CA LEU A 98 -5.37 -10.86 15.76
C LEU A 98 -4.79 -11.76 14.65
N LEU A 99 -5.23 -13.01 14.61
CA LEU A 99 -4.87 -13.94 13.54
C LEU A 99 -5.86 -13.79 12.40
N THR A 100 -5.37 -13.62 11.17
CA THR A 100 -6.22 -13.49 9.99
C THR A 100 -5.79 -14.48 8.89
N PHE A 101 -6.77 -14.98 8.14
CA PHE A 101 -6.56 -15.90 7.01
C PHE A 101 -7.33 -15.36 5.81
N ASP A 102 -6.64 -15.20 4.69
CA ASP A 102 -7.22 -14.63 3.48
C ASP A 102 -7.68 -15.71 2.49
N ASP A 103 -8.40 -15.30 1.45
CA ASP A 103 -8.85 -16.05 0.27
C ASP A 103 -9.89 -17.13 0.51
N GLY A 104 -10.05 -17.62 1.73
CA GLY A 104 -10.97 -18.72 2.02
C GLY A 104 -10.47 -20.07 1.51
N LEU A 105 -9.17 -20.32 1.57
CA LEU A 105 -8.56 -21.59 1.16
C LEU A 105 -9.02 -22.74 2.05
N ARG A 106 -9.25 -23.93 1.45
CA ARG A 106 -9.69 -25.14 2.15
C ARG A 106 -8.70 -25.59 3.22
N SER A 107 -7.42 -25.37 3.01
CA SER A 107 -6.38 -25.71 3.97
C SER A 107 -6.56 -24.99 5.33
N VAL A 108 -7.19 -23.83 5.36
CA VAL A 108 -7.51 -23.14 6.61
C VAL A 108 -8.50 -23.96 7.44
N TYR A 109 -9.51 -24.58 6.82
CA TYR A 109 -10.42 -25.50 7.51
C TYR A 109 -9.73 -26.81 7.88
N ASP A 110 -8.99 -27.43 6.96
CA ASP A 110 -8.43 -28.76 7.14
C ASP A 110 -7.22 -28.78 8.10
N LYS A 111 -6.42 -27.70 8.16
CA LYS A 111 -5.13 -27.64 8.88
C LYS A 111 -5.08 -26.57 9.97
N ALA A 112 -5.46 -25.33 9.67
CA ALA A 112 -5.37 -24.24 10.64
C ALA A 112 -6.44 -24.34 11.73
N PHE A 113 -7.70 -24.58 11.35
CA PHE A 113 -8.82 -24.58 12.28
C PHE A 113 -8.70 -25.61 13.41
N PRO A 114 -8.28 -26.89 13.18
CA PRO A 114 -8.07 -27.83 14.28
C PRO A 114 -7.01 -27.34 15.30
N LEU A 115 -5.94 -26.68 14.84
CA LEU A 115 -4.94 -26.09 15.72
C LEU A 115 -5.53 -24.91 16.50
N LEU A 116 -6.25 -23.99 15.85
CA LEU A 116 -6.92 -22.88 16.52
C LEU A 116 -7.89 -23.37 17.60
N GLN A 117 -8.61 -24.47 17.37
CA GLN A 117 -9.47 -25.11 18.37
C GLN A 117 -8.66 -25.66 19.55
N ALA A 118 -7.54 -26.36 19.29
CA ALA A 118 -6.70 -26.93 20.33
C ALA A 118 -6.10 -25.83 21.23
N TYR A 119 -5.68 -24.73 20.66
CA TYR A 119 -5.14 -23.55 21.39
C TYR A 119 -6.24 -22.65 21.96
N ARG A 120 -7.49 -22.78 21.51
CA ARG A 120 -8.62 -21.86 21.77
C ARG A 120 -8.31 -20.44 21.32
N TYR A 121 -7.64 -20.28 20.19
CA TYR A 121 -7.27 -18.99 19.66
C TYR A 121 -8.32 -18.50 18.65
N PRO A 122 -8.91 -17.31 18.89
CA PRO A 122 -9.82 -16.71 17.92
C PRO A 122 -9.06 -16.26 16.68
N ALA A 123 -9.77 -16.25 15.55
CA ALA A 123 -9.22 -15.75 14.29
C ALA A 123 -10.32 -15.15 13.39
N LEU A 124 -9.87 -14.41 12.36
CA LEU A 124 -10.69 -13.85 11.30
C LEU A 124 -10.38 -14.56 9.99
N VAL A 125 -11.39 -15.06 9.31
CA VAL A 125 -11.25 -15.68 7.98
C VAL A 125 -11.94 -14.80 6.95
N ALA A 126 -11.18 -14.28 6.00
CA ALA A 126 -11.69 -13.45 4.91
C ALA A 126 -11.90 -14.31 3.66
N VAL A 127 -13.10 -14.29 3.10
CA VAL A 127 -13.47 -15.16 1.98
C VAL A 127 -13.83 -14.37 0.73
N ILE A 128 -13.32 -14.84 -0.42
CA ILE A 128 -13.76 -14.41 -1.75
C ILE A 128 -15.01 -15.21 -2.06
N THR A 129 -16.18 -14.58 -2.00
CA THR A 129 -17.45 -15.33 -2.00
C THR A 129 -17.76 -16.02 -3.33
N ASP A 130 -17.28 -15.49 -4.46
CA ASP A 130 -17.38 -16.15 -5.75
C ASP A 130 -16.53 -17.44 -5.84
N TYR A 131 -15.40 -17.50 -5.11
CA TYR A 131 -14.59 -18.72 -5.05
C TYR A 131 -15.21 -19.78 -4.15
N VAL A 132 -15.86 -19.37 -3.06
CA VAL A 132 -16.65 -20.29 -2.22
C VAL A 132 -17.85 -20.85 -2.97
N ASP A 133 -18.45 -20.11 -3.90
CA ASP A 133 -19.56 -20.53 -4.77
C ASP A 133 -19.11 -21.09 -6.11
N MET A 134 -17.83 -21.30 -6.31
CA MET A 134 -17.28 -21.73 -7.60
C MET A 134 -17.97 -22.97 -8.14
N ALA A 135 -18.43 -22.90 -9.39
CA ALA A 135 -19.05 -24.04 -10.05
C ALA A 135 -18.04 -25.19 -10.29
N PRO A 136 -18.48 -26.45 -10.21
CA PRO A 136 -17.65 -27.60 -10.53
C PRO A 136 -17.02 -27.46 -11.94
N GLY A 137 -15.71 -27.71 -12.06
CA GLY A 137 -14.96 -27.62 -13.32
C GLY A 137 -14.49 -26.24 -13.71
N ARG A 138 -14.93 -25.15 -13.04
CA ARG A 138 -14.32 -23.84 -13.16
C ARG A 138 -12.97 -23.86 -12.45
N THR A 139 -11.98 -23.19 -13.03
CA THR A 139 -10.67 -22.92 -12.41
C THR A 139 -10.33 -21.45 -12.53
N ILE A 140 -9.51 -20.98 -11.61
CA ILE A 140 -8.89 -19.65 -11.62
C ILE A 140 -7.38 -19.78 -11.65
N ASP A 141 -6.69 -18.80 -12.24
CA ASP A 141 -5.23 -18.70 -12.14
C ASP A 141 -4.88 -18.09 -10.78
N TYR A 142 -4.25 -18.90 -9.92
CA TYR A 142 -3.82 -18.48 -8.59
C TYR A 142 -2.31 -18.17 -8.53
N GLY A 143 -1.69 -17.96 -9.69
CA GLY A 143 -0.30 -17.57 -9.85
C GLY A 143 0.65 -18.74 -10.09
N TYR A 144 0.69 -19.76 -9.24
CA TYR A 144 1.60 -20.89 -9.40
C TYR A 144 0.92 -22.16 -9.95
N ARG A 145 -0.39 -22.28 -9.85
CA ARG A 145 -1.21 -23.32 -10.48
C ARG A 145 -2.66 -22.86 -10.61
N PRO A 146 -3.46 -23.49 -11.48
CA PRO A 146 -4.90 -23.29 -11.45
C PRO A 146 -5.50 -23.89 -10.18
N PHE A 147 -6.45 -23.15 -9.58
CA PHE A 147 -7.25 -23.58 -8.43
C PHE A 147 -8.68 -23.85 -8.89
N GLY A 148 -9.27 -24.92 -8.37
CA GLY A 148 -10.65 -25.30 -8.58
C GLY A 148 -11.49 -25.21 -7.31
N ARG A 149 -12.75 -25.64 -7.40
CA ARG A 149 -13.68 -25.60 -6.26
C ARG A 149 -13.15 -26.29 -5.01
N ASP A 150 -12.40 -27.39 -5.16
CA ASP A 150 -11.89 -28.19 -4.05
C ASP A 150 -10.71 -27.54 -3.30
N ASP A 151 -10.13 -26.48 -3.84
CA ASP A 151 -9.08 -25.69 -3.20
C ASP A 151 -9.66 -24.68 -2.20
N PHE A 152 -10.96 -24.39 -2.26
CA PHE A 152 -11.62 -23.42 -1.41
C PHE A 152 -12.55 -24.07 -0.38
N ILE A 153 -12.75 -23.38 0.74
CA ILE A 153 -13.66 -23.73 1.80
C ILE A 153 -15.10 -23.81 1.27
N THR A 154 -15.94 -24.70 1.84
CA THR A 154 -17.36 -24.71 1.55
C THR A 154 -18.13 -23.87 2.55
N TRP A 155 -19.33 -23.39 2.19
CA TRP A 155 -20.21 -22.70 3.14
C TRP A 155 -20.52 -23.53 4.39
N ALA A 156 -20.67 -24.83 4.25
CA ALA A 156 -20.90 -25.73 5.39
C ALA A 156 -19.68 -25.78 6.34
N GLN A 157 -18.47 -25.83 5.80
CA GLN A 157 -17.24 -25.77 6.58
C GLN A 157 -17.06 -24.41 7.25
N LEU A 158 -17.29 -23.31 6.50
CA LEU A 158 -17.20 -21.95 7.03
C LEU A 158 -18.24 -21.73 8.16
N LYS A 159 -19.45 -22.28 7.98
CA LYS A 159 -20.48 -22.24 9.03
C LYS A 159 -20.04 -23.01 10.27
N GLN A 160 -19.46 -24.19 10.13
CA GLN A 160 -18.94 -24.96 11.25
C GLN A 160 -17.84 -24.19 12.00
N MET A 161 -16.93 -23.53 11.26
CA MET A 161 -15.90 -22.68 11.86
C MET A 161 -16.51 -21.51 12.63
N HIS A 162 -17.49 -20.82 12.05
CA HIS A 162 -18.18 -19.70 12.68
C HIS A 162 -18.96 -20.14 13.93
N ASP A 163 -19.72 -21.25 13.83
CA ASP A 163 -20.54 -21.78 14.94
C ASP A 163 -19.70 -22.27 16.13
N SER A 164 -18.40 -22.51 15.94
CA SER A 164 -17.47 -22.83 17.03
C SER A 164 -17.27 -21.65 18.00
N GLY A 165 -17.63 -20.43 17.61
CA GLY A 165 -17.41 -19.20 18.37
C GLY A 165 -15.96 -18.69 18.35
N LEU A 166 -15.05 -19.41 17.67
CA LEU A 166 -13.63 -18.98 17.52
C LEU A 166 -13.39 -18.16 16.26
N ILE A 167 -14.15 -18.43 15.20
CA ILE A 167 -13.88 -17.83 13.88
C ILE A 167 -14.95 -16.80 13.55
N GLU A 168 -14.50 -15.57 13.34
CA GLU A 168 -15.29 -14.53 12.69
C GLU A 168 -15.00 -14.51 11.18
N VAL A 169 -15.99 -14.11 10.38
CA VAL A 169 -15.88 -14.11 8.92
C VAL A 169 -15.89 -12.67 8.40
N ALA A 170 -14.92 -12.35 7.56
CA ALA A 170 -14.82 -11.09 6.84
C ALA A 170 -15.07 -11.29 5.34
N SER A 171 -15.44 -10.21 4.65
CA SER A 171 -15.43 -10.18 3.20
C SER A 171 -13.98 -10.03 2.68
N HIS A 172 -13.66 -10.76 1.61
CA HIS A 172 -12.48 -10.51 0.77
C HIS A 172 -12.95 -10.14 -0.65
N THR A 173 -14.06 -9.40 -0.74
CA THR A 173 -14.88 -9.09 -1.91
C THR A 173 -15.69 -10.29 -2.43
N ASP A 174 -16.53 -10.06 -3.43
CA ASP A 174 -17.19 -11.15 -4.16
C ASP A 174 -16.28 -11.70 -5.25
N ASP A 175 -15.86 -10.87 -6.20
CA ASP A 175 -15.06 -11.25 -7.36
C ASP A 175 -14.06 -10.16 -7.76
N LEU A 176 -13.53 -9.36 -6.81
CA LEU A 176 -12.53 -8.31 -7.14
C LEU A 176 -11.08 -8.73 -6.83
N HIS A 177 -10.85 -10.01 -6.56
CA HIS A 177 -9.50 -10.55 -6.33
C HIS A 177 -8.80 -10.89 -7.65
N HIS A 178 -8.75 -9.93 -8.57
CA HIS A 178 -8.07 -10.05 -9.85
C HIS A 178 -7.63 -8.67 -10.37
N GLY A 179 -6.80 -8.66 -11.40
CA GLY A 179 -6.45 -7.46 -12.13
C GLY A 179 -7.45 -7.13 -13.23
N VAL A 180 -7.66 -5.84 -13.49
CA VAL A 180 -8.45 -5.33 -14.60
C VAL A 180 -7.61 -4.46 -15.53
N LEU A 181 -8.03 -4.28 -16.76
CA LEU A 181 -7.34 -3.45 -17.74
C LEU A 181 -7.31 -1.99 -17.26
N ALA A 182 -6.12 -1.50 -16.96
CA ALA A 182 -5.91 -0.21 -16.33
C ALA A 182 -5.61 0.93 -17.31
N ASN A 183 -5.14 0.62 -18.52
CA ASN A 183 -4.73 1.64 -19.49
C ASN A 183 -4.63 1.08 -20.92
N PRO A 184 -4.43 1.95 -21.93
CA PRO A 184 -4.29 1.53 -23.34
C PRO A 184 -3.07 0.65 -23.60
N GLN A 185 -2.05 0.65 -22.72
CA GLN A 185 -0.83 -0.15 -22.87
C GLN A 185 -1.01 -1.60 -22.39
N GLY A 186 -2.19 -1.96 -21.90
CA GLY A 186 -2.50 -3.33 -21.48
C GLY A 186 -2.07 -3.68 -20.06
N ASN A 187 -1.79 -2.70 -19.21
CA ASN A 187 -1.50 -2.99 -17.81
C ASN A 187 -2.72 -3.54 -17.09
N SER A 188 -2.50 -4.57 -16.29
CA SER A 188 -3.47 -5.09 -15.34
C SER A 188 -3.13 -4.61 -13.94
N THR A 189 -4.08 -3.99 -13.25
CA THR A 189 -3.93 -3.51 -11.87
C THR A 189 -5.12 -3.91 -11.01
N PRO A 190 -5.02 -3.93 -9.66
CA PRO A 190 -6.06 -4.45 -8.78
C PRO A 190 -7.44 -3.85 -9.05
N ALA A 191 -8.45 -4.70 -9.22
CA ALA A 191 -9.80 -4.30 -9.63
C ALA A 191 -10.46 -3.33 -8.65
N VAL A 192 -10.15 -3.42 -7.36
CA VAL A 192 -10.72 -2.56 -6.31
C VAL A 192 -10.37 -1.09 -6.52
N VAL A 193 -9.15 -0.76 -6.96
CA VAL A 193 -8.66 0.63 -7.03
C VAL A 193 -8.51 1.16 -8.45
N THR A 194 -8.89 0.38 -9.45
CA THR A 194 -8.68 0.70 -10.85
C THR A 194 -10.00 1.10 -11.52
N ARG A 195 -10.02 2.26 -12.16
CA ARG A 195 -11.06 2.59 -13.15
C ARG A 195 -10.73 1.85 -14.43
N VAL A 196 -11.63 0.93 -14.82
CA VAL A 196 -11.40 0.06 -15.98
C VAL A 196 -11.30 0.87 -17.27
N TYR A 197 -10.25 0.62 -18.04
CA TYR A 197 -10.12 1.16 -19.39
C TYR A 197 -10.88 0.31 -20.40
N ASN A 198 -11.73 0.94 -21.21
CA ASN A 198 -12.45 0.28 -22.30
C ASN A 198 -11.75 0.58 -23.63
N PRO A 199 -11.10 -0.40 -24.26
CA PRO A 199 -10.37 -0.19 -25.52
C PRO A 199 -11.30 0.11 -26.71
N ALA A 200 -12.57 -0.32 -26.68
CA ALA A 200 -13.52 -0.07 -27.75
C ALA A 200 -13.96 1.40 -27.80
N THR A 201 -14.15 2.02 -26.64
CA THR A 201 -14.54 3.43 -26.52
C THR A 201 -13.34 4.34 -26.27
N ARG A 202 -12.15 3.77 -25.99
CA ARG A 202 -10.94 4.48 -25.59
C ARG A 202 -11.17 5.41 -24.40
N SER A 203 -11.94 4.95 -23.43
CA SER A 203 -12.31 5.74 -22.25
C SER A 203 -12.21 4.92 -20.97
N TYR A 204 -12.09 5.61 -19.86
CA TYR A 204 -12.10 5.02 -18.52
C TYR A 204 -13.52 5.00 -17.96
N GLU A 205 -13.79 4.08 -17.02
CA GLU A 205 -14.99 4.17 -16.18
C GLU A 205 -15.12 5.57 -15.60
N SER A 206 -16.32 6.13 -15.61
CA SER A 206 -16.64 7.32 -14.79
C SER A 206 -16.59 6.96 -13.30
N GLU A 207 -16.46 7.94 -12.43
CA GLU A 207 -16.49 7.72 -10.98
C GLU A 207 -17.78 7.00 -10.56
N ALA A 208 -18.92 7.38 -11.16
CA ALA A 208 -20.21 6.75 -10.88
C ALA A 208 -20.27 5.26 -11.30
N GLN A 209 -19.70 4.91 -12.46
CA GLN A 209 -19.62 3.52 -12.91
C GLN A 209 -18.71 2.69 -12.01
N TYR A 210 -17.55 3.24 -11.66
CA TYR A 210 -16.61 2.62 -10.74
C TYR A 210 -17.25 2.37 -9.36
N ALA A 211 -17.88 3.39 -8.76
CA ALA A 211 -18.61 3.27 -7.50
C ALA A 211 -19.74 2.24 -7.56
N GLN A 212 -20.49 2.20 -8.67
CA GLN A 212 -21.55 1.21 -8.88
C GLN A 212 -21.00 -0.23 -8.95
N ARG A 213 -19.90 -0.44 -9.66
CA ARG A 213 -19.24 -1.75 -9.76
C ARG A 213 -18.76 -2.24 -8.39
N LEU A 214 -18.07 -1.39 -7.62
CA LEU A 214 -17.63 -1.72 -6.26
C LEU A 214 -18.81 -2.05 -5.35
N ARG A 215 -19.84 -1.20 -5.33
CA ARG A 215 -21.02 -1.38 -4.49
C ARG A 215 -21.75 -2.68 -4.84
N ALA A 216 -21.90 -2.99 -6.11
CA ALA A 216 -22.58 -4.21 -6.57
C ALA A 216 -21.82 -5.46 -6.11
N ASP A 217 -20.49 -5.47 -6.24
CA ASP A 217 -19.64 -6.57 -5.80
C ASP A 217 -19.70 -6.78 -4.28
N LEU A 218 -19.38 -5.73 -3.51
CA LEU A 218 -19.39 -5.81 -2.05
C LEU A 218 -20.77 -6.17 -1.49
N SER A 219 -21.85 -5.69 -2.12
CA SER A 219 -23.21 -6.06 -1.71
C SER A 219 -23.47 -7.56 -1.91
N ARG A 220 -22.99 -8.15 -3.02
CA ARG A 220 -23.11 -9.60 -3.24
C ARG A 220 -22.32 -10.38 -2.19
N SER A 221 -21.09 -9.95 -1.88
CA SER A 221 -20.29 -10.60 -0.84
C SER A 221 -21.00 -10.59 0.52
N VAL A 222 -21.51 -9.43 0.94
CA VAL A 222 -22.27 -9.29 2.19
C VAL A 222 -23.50 -10.20 2.20
N GLN A 223 -24.28 -10.20 1.11
CA GLN A 223 -25.52 -11.01 0.99
C GLN A 223 -25.23 -12.51 1.04
N ARG A 224 -24.19 -12.99 0.34
CA ARG A 224 -23.80 -14.41 0.37
C ARG A 224 -23.38 -14.85 1.77
N ILE A 225 -22.52 -14.06 2.45
CA ILE A 225 -22.10 -14.35 3.83
C ILE A 225 -23.32 -14.38 4.76
N GLU A 226 -24.19 -13.38 4.71
CA GLU A 226 -25.41 -13.30 5.55
C GLU A 226 -26.36 -14.47 5.26
N GLN A 227 -26.57 -14.82 4.01
CA GLN A 227 -27.45 -15.92 3.60
C GLN A 227 -26.98 -17.27 4.15
N HIS A 228 -25.67 -17.55 4.14
CA HIS A 228 -25.13 -18.85 4.52
C HIS A 228 -24.79 -18.97 6.01
N LEU A 229 -24.37 -17.88 6.64
CA LEU A 229 -23.94 -17.89 8.04
C LEU A 229 -24.96 -17.30 9.01
N GLY A 230 -25.94 -16.54 8.52
CA GLY A 230 -26.93 -15.84 9.36
C GLY A 230 -26.40 -14.57 10.04
N VAL A 231 -25.18 -14.15 9.69
CA VAL A 231 -24.54 -12.94 10.23
C VAL A 231 -23.93 -12.12 9.11
N ARG A 232 -23.94 -10.80 9.28
CA ARG A 232 -23.28 -9.89 8.33
C ARG A 232 -21.80 -9.73 8.69
N PRO A 233 -20.90 -9.69 7.68
CA PRO A 233 -19.50 -9.36 7.93
C PRO A 233 -19.37 -7.93 8.45
N ARG A 234 -18.48 -7.70 9.40
CA ARG A 234 -18.19 -6.39 9.98
C ARG A 234 -16.83 -5.86 9.53
N ALA A 235 -16.13 -6.63 8.73
CA ALA A 235 -14.82 -6.26 8.21
C ALA A 235 -14.67 -6.66 6.76
N ILE A 236 -13.82 -5.92 6.07
CA ILE A 236 -13.31 -6.25 4.76
C ILE A 236 -11.79 -6.33 4.79
N VAL A 237 -11.26 -7.35 4.15
CA VAL A 237 -9.84 -7.48 3.84
C VAL A 237 -9.69 -7.12 2.37
N TRP A 238 -8.88 -6.09 2.07
CA TRP A 238 -8.76 -5.63 0.69
C TRP A 238 -7.81 -6.51 -0.10
N PRO A 239 -8.21 -7.08 -1.25
CA PRO A 239 -7.33 -7.80 -2.15
C PRO A 239 -6.07 -6.99 -2.49
N TYR A 240 -4.89 -7.64 -2.40
CA TYR A 240 -3.58 -7.00 -2.65
C TYR A 240 -3.28 -5.78 -1.76
N ALA A 241 -3.97 -5.62 -0.63
CA ALA A 241 -3.96 -4.41 0.20
C ALA A 241 -4.34 -3.13 -0.56
N ALA A 242 -5.02 -3.26 -1.69
CA ALA A 242 -5.37 -2.14 -2.56
C ALA A 242 -6.77 -1.60 -2.23
N TYR A 243 -6.83 -0.37 -1.74
CA TYR A 243 -8.08 0.32 -1.43
C TYR A 243 -7.93 1.84 -1.60
N ASN A 244 -9.05 2.55 -1.62
CA ASN A 244 -9.12 4.01 -1.58
C ASN A 244 -10.26 4.47 -0.66
N GLN A 245 -10.41 5.77 -0.48
CA GLN A 245 -11.46 6.32 0.40
C GLN A 245 -12.85 5.88 -0.04
N LEU A 246 -13.15 5.94 -1.35
CA LEU A 246 -14.46 5.54 -1.87
C LEU A 246 -14.78 4.06 -1.60
N SER A 247 -13.80 3.17 -1.73
CA SER A 247 -13.99 1.75 -1.43
C SER A 247 -14.27 1.51 0.07
N ASN A 248 -13.55 2.21 0.96
CA ASN A 248 -13.82 2.17 2.40
C ASN A 248 -15.21 2.73 2.74
N ASP A 249 -15.59 3.88 2.16
CA ASP A 249 -16.90 4.49 2.38
C ASP A 249 -18.05 3.54 1.96
N ILE A 250 -17.88 2.85 0.83
CA ILE A 250 -18.86 1.85 0.37
C ILE A 250 -18.92 0.65 1.32
N ALA A 251 -17.76 0.15 1.77
CA ALA A 251 -17.70 -0.97 2.71
C ALA A 251 -18.37 -0.60 4.05
N GLU A 252 -18.09 0.58 4.59
CA GLU A 252 -18.71 1.07 5.82
C GLU A 252 -20.24 1.21 5.68
N GLN A 253 -20.73 1.79 4.57
CA GLN A 253 -22.17 1.88 4.27
C GLN A 253 -22.84 0.51 4.17
N LEU A 254 -22.11 -0.54 3.81
CA LEU A 254 -22.59 -1.92 3.77
C LEU A 254 -22.46 -2.64 5.10
N GLY A 255 -21.97 -1.98 6.16
CA GLY A 255 -21.85 -2.54 7.52
C GLY A 255 -20.47 -3.10 7.86
N MET A 256 -19.45 -2.82 7.05
CA MET A 256 -18.07 -3.26 7.24
C MET A 256 -17.14 -2.06 7.59
N PRO A 257 -17.22 -1.51 8.82
CA PRO A 257 -16.44 -0.34 9.23
C PRO A 257 -14.96 -0.67 9.52
N VAL A 258 -14.57 -1.94 9.47
CA VAL A 258 -13.17 -2.36 9.69
C VAL A 258 -12.57 -2.79 8.37
N SER A 259 -11.44 -2.25 8.01
CA SER A 259 -10.69 -2.71 6.84
C SER A 259 -9.22 -2.97 7.14
N PHE A 260 -8.60 -3.84 6.36
CA PHE A 260 -7.23 -4.30 6.57
C PHE A 260 -6.38 -4.13 5.31
N ASP A 261 -5.09 -3.86 5.55
CA ASP A 261 -4.04 -3.85 4.53
C ASP A 261 -2.85 -4.79 4.87
N LEU A 262 -1.67 -4.57 4.27
CA LEU A 262 -0.48 -5.42 4.42
C LEU A 262 0.79 -4.58 4.70
N GLU A 263 0.72 -3.53 5.51
CA GLU A 263 1.88 -2.66 5.77
C GLU A 263 2.89 -3.20 6.80
N GLY A 264 2.63 -4.33 7.42
CA GLY A 264 3.59 -5.02 8.27
C GLY A 264 3.95 -4.32 9.59
N ARG A 265 3.04 -3.56 10.20
CA ARG A 265 3.27 -2.88 11.49
C ARG A 265 2.19 -3.22 12.51
N SER A 266 2.53 -3.14 13.80
CA SER A 266 1.50 -3.07 14.83
C SER A 266 0.78 -1.72 14.75
N THR A 267 -0.52 -1.73 14.98
CA THR A 267 -1.35 -0.54 14.90
C THR A 267 -1.90 -0.20 16.29
N PRO A 268 -1.80 1.05 16.76
CA PRO A 268 -2.56 1.47 17.93
C PRO A 268 -4.05 1.24 17.67
N VAL A 269 -4.76 0.69 18.64
CA VAL A 269 -6.22 0.59 18.53
C VAL A 269 -6.80 1.98 18.71
N ALA A 270 -7.22 2.58 17.60
CA ALA A 270 -7.83 3.91 17.54
C ALA A 270 -9.33 3.80 17.23
N SER A 271 -10.02 4.93 17.23
CA SER A 271 -11.43 5.00 16.80
C SER A 271 -11.62 4.72 15.32
N ASP A 272 -10.62 5.02 14.49
CA ASP A 272 -10.59 4.69 13.06
C ASP A 272 -9.98 3.30 12.87
N LEU A 273 -10.77 2.40 12.28
CA LEU A 273 -10.39 1.03 12.00
C LEU A 273 -10.21 0.77 10.48
N HIS A 274 -10.05 1.82 9.68
CA HIS A 274 -9.77 1.70 8.26
C HIS A 274 -8.28 1.43 7.99
N GLY A 275 -8.01 0.42 7.17
CA GLY A 275 -6.67 0.06 6.74
C GLY A 275 -5.75 -0.35 7.92
N LEU A 276 -6.24 -1.23 8.79
CA LEU A 276 -5.41 -1.79 9.85
C LEU A 276 -4.24 -2.57 9.25
N ALA A 277 -3.04 -2.20 9.66
CA ALA A 277 -1.82 -2.81 9.17
C ALA A 277 -1.68 -4.26 9.61
N ARG A 278 -1.43 -5.17 8.66
CA ARG A 278 -1.19 -6.59 8.93
C ARG A 278 0.22 -6.99 8.53
N PHE A 279 0.82 -7.86 9.29
CA PHE A 279 2.06 -8.52 8.92
C PHE A 279 1.75 -9.77 8.07
N LEU A 280 2.15 -9.72 6.79
CA LEU A 280 1.99 -10.83 5.86
C LEU A 280 3.06 -11.89 6.13
N VAL A 281 2.65 -13.08 6.56
CA VAL A 281 3.53 -14.21 6.79
C VAL A 281 3.81 -14.90 5.46
N SER A 282 5.06 -14.86 5.00
CA SER A 282 5.52 -15.39 3.71
C SER A 282 6.80 -16.22 3.86
N ASP A 283 7.14 -16.97 2.82
CA ASP A 283 8.35 -17.77 2.73
C ASP A 283 8.51 -18.85 3.83
N ASN A 284 7.39 -19.36 4.36
CA ASN A 284 7.36 -20.44 5.34
C ASN A 284 8.34 -20.23 6.52
N PRO A 285 8.27 -19.10 7.25
CA PRO A 285 9.28 -18.75 8.23
C PRO A 285 9.27 -19.74 9.39
N THR A 286 10.47 -20.06 9.91
CA THR A 286 10.59 -20.67 11.24
C THR A 286 10.18 -19.68 12.31
N VAL A 287 10.08 -20.13 13.56
CA VAL A 287 9.80 -19.22 14.70
C VAL A 287 10.84 -18.11 14.80
N GLU A 288 12.13 -18.43 14.61
CA GLU A 288 13.21 -17.45 14.64
C GLU A 288 13.07 -16.43 13.50
N GLY A 289 12.69 -16.90 12.29
CA GLY A 289 12.44 -16.04 11.13
C GLY A 289 11.27 -15.11 11.38
N LEU A 290 10.13 -15.61 11.85
CA LEU A 290 8.96 -14.80 12.22
C LEU A 290 9.32 -13.79 13.31
N ALA A 291 9.97 -14.23 14.39
CA ALA A 291 10.36 -13.36 15.49
C ALA A 291 11.36 -12.27 15.05
N TYR A 292 12.26 -12.59 14.12
CA TYR A 292 13.17 -11.60 13.53
C TYR A 292 12.42 -10.54 12.76
N GLU A 293 11.54 -10.94 11.83
CA GLU A 293 10.76 -10.00 11.00
C GLU A 293 9.81 -9.12 11.84
N LEU A 294 9.18 -9.68 12.86
CA LEU A 294 8.33 -8.91 13.77
C LEU A 294 9.08 -7.87 14.60
N ARG A 295 10.37 -8.11 14.88
CA ARG A 295 11.24 -7.21 15.66
C ARG A 295 12.03 -6.25 14.79
N ARG A 296 12.13 -6.54 13.50
CA ARG A 296 12.92 -5.71 12.57
C ARG A 296 12.31 -4.31 12.51
N ASP A 297 13.10 -3.33 12.93
CA ASP A 297 12.72 -1.93 12.76
C ASP A 297 12.91 -1.54 11.30
N VAL A 298 11.82 -1.52 10.55
CA VAL A 298 11.81 -1.12 9.12
C VAL A 298 12.27 0.33 8.94
N ALA A 299 12.17 1.16 9.99
CA ALA A 299 12.69 2.54 9.95
C ALA A 299 14.22 2.61 9.88
N LEU A 300 14.92 1.51 10.24
CA LEU A 300 16.37 1.39 10.09
C LEU A 300 16.82 0.99 8.68
N ASP A 301 15.91 0.56 7.82
CA ASP A 301 16.20 0.32 6.42
C ASP A 301 16.43 1.69 5.76
N GLY A 302 17.69 2.05 5.54
CA GLY A 302 18.06 3.34 4.94
C GLY A 302 17.34 3.58 3.60
N ILE A 303 16.81 4.78 3.42
CA ILE A 303 16.20 5.17 2.14
C ILE A 303 17.30 5.35 1.09
N ARG A 304 17.23 4.56 0.02
CA ARG A 304 18.03 4.72 -1.20
C ARG A 304 17.07 5.08 -2.31
N ALA A 305 17.01 6.35 -2.64
CA ALA A 305 16.13 6.88 -3.67
C ALA A 305 16.85 7.01 -5.02
N LEU A 306 16.13 6.75 -6.09
CA LEU A 306 16.54 7.00 -7.47
C LEU A 306 15.48 7.87 -8.15
N GLN A 307 15.88 8.99 -8.72
CA GLN A 307 15.00 9.83 -9.54
C GLN A 307 15.04 9.36 -10.99
N ILE A 308 13.87 9.33 -11.64
CA ILE A 308 13.71 8.87 -13.03
C ILE A 308 12.81 9.83 -13.77
N ASP A 309 13.31 10.36 -14.88
CA ASP A 309 12.58 11.21 -15.79
C ASP A 309 11.87 10.33 -16.84
N LEU A 310 10.55 10.46 -16.96
CA LEU A 310 9.79 9.73 -17.98
C LEU A 310 10.05 10.25 -19.41
N ASP A 311 10.58 11.45 -19.54
CA ASP A 311 11.04 11.98 -20.83
C ASP A 311 12.14 11.12 -21.44
N ASP A 312 12.99 10.50 -20.60
CA ASP A 312 14.05 9.56 -21.02
C ASP A 312 13.51 8.16 -21.39
N VAL A 313 12.32 7.82 -20.96
CA VAL A 313 11.65 6.52 -21.24
C VAL A 313 10.72 6.63 -22.44
N TYR A 314 10.06 7.77 -22.56
CA TYR A 314 9.12 8.03 -23.64
C TYR A 314 9.80 7.96 -25.01
N ASP A 315 9.08 7.32 -25.94
CA ASP A 315 9.42 7.33 -27.37
C ASP A 315 8.11 7.30 -28.16
N PRO A 316 7.97 8.09 -29.24
CA PRO A 316 6.79 8.06 -30.07
C PRO A 316 6.59 6.71 -30.77
N GLU A 317 7.66 5.93 -30.94
CA GLU A 317 7.59 4.56 -31.45
C GLU A 317 7.34 3.57 -30.28
N PRO A 318 6.17 2.91 -30.21
CA PRO A 318 5.81 2.06 -29.06
C PRO A 318 6.80 0.93 -28.77
N ALA A 319 7.40 0.35 -29.82
CA ALA A 319 8.37 -0.72 -29.65
C ALA A 319 9.68 -0.21 -29.02
N GLN A 320 10.11 1.02 -29.35
CA GLN A 320 11.27 1.63 -28.74
C GLN A 320 10.97 2.02 -27.28
N GLN A 321 9.83 2.63 -27.00
CA GLN A 321 9.39 2.92 -25.64
C GLN A 321 9.37 1.67 -24.76
N ALA A 322 8.90 0.53 -25.27
CA ALA A 322 8.92 -0.73 -24.55
C ALA A 322 10.34 -1.20 -24.22
N ARG A 323 11.29 -1.07 -25.19
CA ARG A 323 12.71 -1.40 -24.95
C ARG A 323 13.34 -0.47 -23.91
N ASN A 324 13.04 0.83 -23.95
CA ASN A 324 13.53 1.81 -22.97
C ASN A 324 13.05 1.43 -21.56
N LEU A 325 11.77 1.07 -21.41
CA LEU A 325 11.20 0.63 -20.14
C LEU A 325 11.86 -0.65 -19.62
N ASP A 326 12.07 -1.66 -20.47
CA ASP A 326 12.74 -2.90 -20.05
C ASP A 326 14.19 -2.63 -19.61
N ALA A 327 14.92 -1.79 -20.35
CA ALA A 327 16.27 -1.38 -19.97
C ALA A 327 16.30 -0.61 -18.62
N LEU A 328 15.32 0.26 -18.39
CA LEU A 328 15.15 0.95 -17.12
C LEU A 328 14.96 -0.03 -15.97
N ILE A 329 14.02 -0.98 -16.10
CA ILE A 329 13.72 -1.95 -15.03
C ILE A 329 14.94 -2.80 -14.70
N GLU A 330 15.67 -3.29 -15.69
CA GLU A 330 16.90 -4.07 -15.46
C GLU A 330 18.01 -3.22 -14.80
N ARG A 331 18.05 -1.93 -15.07
CA ARG A 331 18.96 -1.00 -14.40
C ARG A 331 18.56 -0.79 -12.94
N VAL A 332 17.27 -0.57 -12.66
CA VAL A 332 16.73 -0.41 -11.29
C VAL A 332 16.98 -1.65 -10.46
N LYS A 333 16.74 -2.86 -11.01
CA LYS A 333 17.05 -4.12 -10.32
C LYS A 333 18.53 -4.22 -9.92
N ARG A 334 19.46 -3.80 -10.79
CA ARG A 334 20.91 -3.85 -10.49
C ARG A 334 21.32 -2.84 -9.43
N ILE A 335 20.73 -1.62 -9.42
CA ILE A 335 20.99 -0.58 -8.43
C ILE A 335 20.34 -0.95 -7.09
N ALA A 336 19.21 -1.67 -7.12
CA ALA A 336 18.42 -2.07 -5.97
C ALA A 336 18.09 -0.89 -5.00
N PRO A 337 17.50 0.21 -5.50
CA PRO A 337 17.03 1.28 -4.62
C PRO A 337 15.84 0.77 -3.79
N THR A 338 15.51 1.48 -2.70
CA THR A 338 14.28 1.22 -1.95
C THR A 338 13.11 2.03 -2.50
N HIS A 339 13.41 3.22 -3.06
CA HIS A 339 12.43 4.18 -3.55
C HIS A 339 12.81 4.68 -4.94
N VAL A 340 11.81 4.93 -5.76
CA VAL A 340 11.95 5.60 -7.06
C VAL A 340 11.07 6.83 -7.06
N TYR A 341 11.64 7.98 -7.34
CA TYR A 341 10.94 9.23 -7.62
C TYR A 341 10.74 9.31 -9.14
N LEU A 342 9.51 9.07 -9.57
CA LEU A 342 9.16 8.94 -10.99
C LEU A 342 8.45 10.20 -11.47
N GLN A 343 9.00 10.87 -12.47
CA GLN A 343 8.39 12.04 -13.12
C GLN A 343 7.01 11.69 -13.69
N ALA A 344 6.00 12.48 -13.34
CA ALA A 344 4.62 12.30 -13.84
C ALA A 344 4.23 13.33 -14.90
N PHE A 345 5.12 14.27 -15.24
CA PHE A 345 4.94 15.35 -16.20
C PHE A 345 5.97 15.27 -17.31
N ALA A 346 5.78 16.01 -18.38
CA ALA A 346 6.74 16.20 -19.46
C ALA A 346 7.20 17.65 -19.48
N ASP A 347 8.53 17.82 -19.56
CA ASP A 347 9.22 19.10 -19.67
C ASP A 347 10.33 19.00 -20.75
N PRO A 348 9.92 18.89 -22.04
CA PRO A 348 10.87 18.61 -23.11
C PRO A 348 11.79 19.80 -23.42
N ASP A 349 11.46 21.01 -23.02
CA ASP A 349 12.28 22.21 -23.24
C ASP A 349 13.16 22.56 -22.01
N GLY A 350 12.97 21.85 -20.88
CA GLY A 350 13.81 21.97 -19.70
C GLY A 350 13.63 23.26 -18.91
N ASN A 351 12.43 23.88 -19.00
CA ASN A 351 12.14 25.14 -18.32
C ASN A 351 11.60 24.97 -16.89
N ASN A 352 11.55 23.74 -16.37
CA ASN A 352 11.00 23.31 -15.09
C ASN A 352 9.48 23.56 -14.95
N THR A 353 8.76 23.58 -16.06
CA THR A 353 7.30 23.70 -16.11
C THR A 353 6.73 22.50 -16.84
N ALA A 354 5.62 21.95 -16.35
CA ALA A 354 4.94 20.86 -17.06
C ALA A 354 4.24 21.38 -18.31
N ASP A 355 4.66 20.94 -19.50
CA ASP A 355 3.99 21.19 -20.79
C ASP A 355 2.85 20.21 -21.05
N ALA A 356 3.02 18.98 -20.59
CA ALA A 356 2.07 17.89 -20.70
C ALA A 356 2.23 16.92 -19.55
N LEU A 357 1.32 15.96 -19.43
CA LEU A 357 1.36 14.96 -18.37
C LEU A 357 1.48 13.55 -18.93
N TYR A 358 1.97 12.60 -18.13
CA TYR A 358 2.09 11.19 -18.45
C TYR A 358 0.94 10.32 -17.89
N PHE A 359 -0.20 10.96 -17.61
CA PHE A 359 -1.41 10.29 -17.14
C PHE A 359 -2.67 10.99 -17.66
N PRO A 360 -3.82 10.29 -17.72
CA PRO A 360 -5.09 10.90 -18.09
C PRO A 360 -5.50 11.99 -17.11
N ASN A 361 -5.86 13.17 -17.62
CA ASN A 361 -6.20 14.31 -16.81
C ASN A 361 -7.19 15.25 -17.50
N ARG A 362 -7.79 16.18 -16.75
CA ARG A 362 -8.86 17.08 -17.19
C ARG A 362 -8.36 18.39 -17.83
N HIS A 363 -7.11 18.79 -17.60
CA HIS A 363 -6.70 20.19 -17.85
C HIS A 363 -5.50 20.36 -18.76
N MET A 364 -4.60 19.39 -18.80
CA MET A 364 -3.34 19.47 -19.53
C MET A 364 -3.31 18.52 -20.72
N PRO A 365 -2.50 18.78 -21.75
CA PRO A 365 -2.20 17.77 -22.75
C PRO A 365 -1.63 16.51 -22.10
N MET A 366 -2.03 15.34 -22.59
CA MET A 366 -1.39 14.09 -22.22
C MET A 366 -0.37 13.71 -23.30
N ARG A 367 0.93 13.68 -22.94
CA ARG A 367 1.98 13.26 -23.88
C ARG A 367 1.89 11.78 -24.19
N ALA A 368 1.67 10.97 -23.15
CA ALA A 368 1.37 9.55 -23.23
C ALA A 368 0.73 9.10 -21.92
N ASP A 369 -0.08 8.04 -21.93
CA ASP A 369 -0.54 7.38 -20.72
C ASP A 369 0.53 6.36 -20.27
N LEU A 370 1.62 6.85 -19.69
CA LEU A 370 2.85 6.09 -19.43
C LEU A 370 3.15 5.90 -17.95
N PHE A 371 2.80 6.88 -17.09
CA PHE A 371 3.16 6.86 -15.68
C PHE A 371 2.64 5.61 -14.96
N SER A 372 1.36 5.28 -15.12
CA SER A 372 0.74 4.11 -14.47
C SER A 372 1.45 2.81 -14.87
N ARG A 373 1.81 2.67 -16.15
CA ARG A 373 2.54 1.50 -16.65
C ARG A 373 3.92 1.35 -16.00
N VAL A 374 4.70 2.44 -15.99
CA VAL A 374 6.08 2.41 -15.46
C VAL A 374 6.06 2.19 -13.95
N ALA A 375 5.21 2.93 -13.22
CA ALA A 375 5.07 2.80 -11.78
C ALA A 375 4.72 1.36 -11.37
N TRP A 376 3.73 0.76 -12.03
CA TRP A 376 3.31 -0.62 -11.73
C TRP A 376 4.40 -1.65 -12.05
N GLN A 377 5.12 -1.49 -13.16
CA GLN A 377 6.21 -2.41 -13.50
C GLN A 377 7.44 -2.27 -12.60
N LEU A 378 7.76 -1.06 -12.18
CA LEU A 378 8.81 -0.83 -11.19
C LEU A 378 8.46 -1.52 -9.85
N LYS A 379 7.23 -1.37 -9.40
CA LYS A 379 6.74 -2.03 -8.19
C LYS A 379 6.75 -3.56 -8.33
N SER A 380 6.13 -4.10 -9.37
CA SER A 380 5.92 -5.55 -9.52
C SER A 380 7.17 -6.32 -9.95
N ARG A 381 8.07 -5.71 -10.76
CA ARG A 381 9.27 -6.37 -11.29
C ARG A 381 10.56 -6.03 -10.55
N ALA A 382 10.65 -4.85 -9.93
CA ALA A 382 11.85 -4.41 -9.21
C ALA A 382 11.65 -4.28 -7.69
N GLY A 383 10.42 -4.42 -7.18
CA GLY A 383 10.12 -4.44 -5.74
C GLY A 383 10.35 -3.09 -5.04
N VAL A 384 10.29 -1.98 -5.76
CA VAL A 384 10.56 -0.64 -5.23
C VAL A 384 9.26 0.11 -4.90
N LYS A 385 9.33 1.02 -3.94
CA LYS A 385 8.26 1.99 -3.69
C LYS A 385 8.36 3.13 -4.71
N VAL A 386 7.25 3.47 -5.35
CA VAL A 386 7.21 4.53 -6.37
C VAL A 386 6.53 5.77 -5.80
N TYR A 387 7.21 6.90 -5.89
CA TYR A 387 6.70 8.21 -5.55
C TYR A 387 6.51 9.02 -6.83
N ALA A 388 5.33 9.57 -7.02
CA ALA A 388 5.07 10.42 -8.16
C ALA A 388 5.70 11.80 -7.96
N TRP A 389 6.54 12.20 -8.88
CA TRP A 389 7.19 13.51 -8.88
C TRP A 389 6.40 14.46 -9.79
N LEU A 390 5.83 15.53 -9.20
CA LEU A 390 4.90 16.42 -9.88
C LEU A 390 5.11 17.88 -9.42
N PRO A 391 5.00 18.89 -10.32
CA PRO A 391 5.06 20.29 -9.95
C PRO A 391 4.00 20.70 -8.95
N VAL A 392 4.33 21.65 -8.07
CA VAL A 392 3.38 22.28 -7.13
C VAL A 392 2.60 23.38 -7.84
N LEU A 393 3.28 24.26 -8.58
CA LEU A 393 2.74 25.44 -9.23
C LEU A 393 3.02 25.48 -10.74
N GLY A 394 4.08 24.80 -11.21
CA GLY A 394 4.65 24.91 -12.55
C GLY A 394 3.88 24.12 -13.61
N PHE A 395 2.74 24.64 -14.07
CA PHE A 395 1.95 24.02 -15.14
C PHE A 395 1.64 25.02 -16.25
N GLU A 396 2.07 24.71 -17.48
CA GLU A 396 1.80 25.52 -18.66
C GLU A 396 0.48 25.11 -19.32
N LEU A 397 -0.62 25.78 -18.93
CA LEU A 397 -1.94 25.47 -19.46
C LEU A 397 -1.99 25.71 -20.98
N PRO A 398 -2.70 24.83 -21.75
CA PRO A 398 -2.70 24.89 -23.22
C PRO A 398 -3.40 26.13 -23.79
N ASP A 399 -4.44 26.64 -23.12
CA ASP A 399 -5.11 27.87 -23.54
C ASP A 399 -4.31 29.12 -23.09
N PRO A 400 -3.76 29.93 -24.03
CA PRO A 400 -2.97 31.12 -23.68
C PRO A 400 -3.72 32.16 -22.87
N VAL A 401 -5.03 32.27 -23.05
CA VAL A 401 -5.87 33.23 -22.32
C VAL A 401 -6.01 32.79 -20.86
N GLN A 402 -6.35 31.53 -20.66
CA GLN A 402 -6.46 30.92 -19.34
C GLN A 402 -5.09 30.91 -18.63
N ARG A 403 -4.04 30.51 -19.31
CA ARG A 403 -2.67 30.51 -18.81
C ARG A 403 -2.28 31.87 -18.25
N LYS A 404 -2.47 32.96 -19.03
CA LYS A 404 -2.21 34.34 -18.59
C LYS A 404 -3.08 34.79 -17.41
N ALA A 405 -4.37 34.40 -17.41
CA ALA A 405 -5.32 34.78 -16.37
C ALA A 405 -5.05 34.11 -15.02
N LEU A 406 -4.49 32.90 -15.04
CA LEU A 406 -4.28 32.05 -13.85
C LEU A 406 -2.83 32.04 -13.35
N ALA A 407 -1.89 32.67 -14.08
CA ALA A 407 -0.49 32.72 -13.68
C ALA A 407 -0.25 33.69 -12.50
N ILE A 408 0.73 33.37 -11.69
CA ILE A 408 1.28 34.31 -10.69
C ILE A 408 1.83 35.54 -11.43
N ARG A 409 1.38 36.72 -11.04
CA ARG A 409 1.90 37.96 -11.61
C ARG A 409 3.36 38.11 -11.24
N ASN A 410 4.20 38.42 -12.23
CA ASN A 410 5.67 38.51 -12.13
C ASN A 410 6.35 37.18 -11.79
N GLY A 411 5.68 36.04 -12.04
CA GLY A 411 6.18 34.72 -11.74
C GLY A 411 7.07 34.10 -12.84
N ASP A 412 7.13 34.72 -14.01
CA ASP A 412 7.80 34.23 -15.22
C ASP A 412 9.23 34.77 -15.43
N ALA A 413 9.83 35.37 -14.41
CA ALA A 413 11.14 36.02 -14.51
C ALA A 413 12.28 35.06 -14.98
N ASP A 414 12.09 33.73 -14.83
CA ASP A 414 13.04 32.70 -15.24
C ASP A 414 12.48 31.82 -16.38
N GLY A 415 11.40 32.25 -17.05
CA GLY A 415 10.75 31.44 -18.08
C GLY A 415 9.82 30.35 -17.52
N MET A 416 9.76 30.19 -16.20
CA MET A 416 8.91 29.19 -15.55
C MET A 416 7.50 29.73 -15.39
N TYR A 417 6.53 29.02 -15.93
CA TYR A 417 5.10 29.30 -15.73
C TYR A 417 4.64 28.70 -14.39
N ARG A 418 4.05 29.56 -13.51
CA ARG A 418 3.51 29.14 -12.22
C ARG A 418 2.08 29.63 -12.03
N LEU A 419 1.19 28.73 -11.63
CA LEU A 419 -0.21 29.05 -11.36
C LEU A 419 -0.40 29.69 -10.00
N ASP A 420 -1.29 30.68 -9.94
CA ASP A 420 -1.64 31.40 -8.70
C ASP A 420 -2.60 30.56 -7.84
N PHE A 421 -2.08 29.87 -6.86
CA PHE A 421 -2.88 29.03 -5.95
C PHE A 421 -3.85 29.82 -5.05
N THR A 422 -3.74 31.16 -4.98
CA THR A 422 -4.71 32.03 -4.30
C THR A 422 -5.93 32.34 -5.20
N ASN A 423 -5.78 32.15 -6.51
CA ASN A 423 -6.90 32.21 -7.44
C ASN A 423 -7.71 30.90 -7.34
N PRO A 424 -9.02 30.94 -7.02
CA PRO A 424 -9.80 29.70 -6.83
C PRO A 424 -9.82 28.77 -8.05
N GLN A 425 -9.81 29.32 -9.28
CA GLN A 425 -9.82 28.53 -10.50
C GLN A 425 -8.45 27.85 -10.73
N ALA A 426 -7.33 28.56 -10.56
CA ALA A 426 -6.01 27.99 -10.66
C ALA A 426 -5.78 26.91 -9.60
N ARG A 427 -6.22 27.20 -8.36
CA ARG A 427 -6.19 26.24 -7.25
C ARG A 427 -6.94 24.96 -7.59
N GLN A 428 -8.14 25.09 -8.15
CA GLN A 428 -8.96 23.91 -8.51
C GLN A 428 -8.27 23.08 -9.61
N VAL A 429 -7.70 23.74 -10.63
CA VAL A 429 -6.94 23.04 -11.68
C VAL A 429 -5.83 22.17 -11.09
N MET A 430 -5.01 22.72 -10.18
CA MET A 430 -3.91 21.96 -9.58
C MET A 430 -4.42 20.83 -8.69
N LEU A 431 -5.48 21.04 -7.90
CA LEU A 431 -6.12 19.97 -7.11
C LEU A 431 -6.64 18.84 -8.00
N ASP A 432 -7.26 19.20 -9.13
CA ASP A 432 -7.78 18.25 -10.11
C ASP A 432 -6.67 17.42 -10.73
N LEU A 433 -5.50 18.01 -11.05
CA LEU A 433 -4.37 17.29 -11.62
C LEU A 433 -3.79 16.27 -10.64
N TYR A 434 -3.68 16.60 -9.35
CA TYR A 434 -3.23 15.66 -8.31
C TYR A 434 -4.25 14.55 -8.06
N GLU A 435 -5.54 14.87 -8.09
CA GLU A 435 -6.61 13.87 -8.03
C GLU A 435 -6.55 12.93 -9.25
N ASP A 436 -6.44 13.47 -10.47
CA ASP A 436 -6.39 12.70 -11.71
C ASP A 436 -5.22 11.72 -11.73
N LEU A 437 -4.04 12.14 -11.24
CA LEU A 437 -2.89 11.25 -11.08
C LEU A 437 -3.22 10.09 -10.14
N ALA A 438 -3.79 10.38 -8.98
CA ALA A 438 -4.09 9.38 -7.96
C ALA A 438 -5.22 8.42 -8.38
N VAL A 439 -6.18 8.90 -9.15
CA VAL A 439 -7.29 8.09 -9.73
C VAL A 439 -6.76 7.09 -10.75
N ASN A 440 -5.85 7.54 -11.63
CA ASN A 440 -5.42 6.78 -12.79
C ASN A 440 -4.14 5.96 -12.58
N SER A 441 -3.48 6.08 -11.41
CA SER A 441 -2.19 5.45 -11.17
C SER A 441 -2.07 4.89 -9.76
N TYR A 442 -1.26 3.84 -9.60
CA TYR A 442 -0.91 3.28 -8.28
C TYR A 442 0.53 3.63 -7.91
N PHE A 443 0.71 4.37 -6.82
CA PHE A 443 2.00 4.80 -6.28
C PHE A 443 1.89 4.99 -4.76
N GLU A 444 3.02 5.00 -4.06
CA GLU A 444 3.09 5.00 -2.59
C GLU A 444 3.32 6.38 -1.99
N GLY A 445 3.74 7.36 -2.79
CA GLY A 445 4.03 8.70 -2.26
C GLY A 445 4.07 9.78 -3.33
N LEU A 446 4.08 11.03 -2.88
CA LEU A 446 4.32 12.23 -3.69
C LEU A 446 5.68 12.82 -3.38
N LEU A 447 6.44 13.15 -4.40
CA LEU A 447 7.56 14.08 -4.34
C LEU A 447 7.09 15.40 -4.97
N PHE A 448 7.03 16.44 -4.17
CA PHE A 448 6.76 17.78 -4.69
C PHE A 448 8.01 18.31 -5.41
N HIS A 449 7.81 18.84 -6.61
CA HIS A 449 8.88 19.44 -7.38
C HIS A 449 9.44 20.69 -6.68
N ASP A 450 10.64 21.07 -6.98
CA ASP A 450 11.36 22.22 -6.40
C ASP A 450 10.82 23.60 -6.84
N ASP A 451 9.75 23.63 -7.65
CA ASP A 451 8.96 24.83 -7.97
C ASP A 451 8.07 25.30 -6.82
N GLY A 452 7.99 24.54 -5.74
CA GLY A 452 7.17 24.79 -4.54
C GLY A 452 7.73 25.90 -3.64
N TYR A 453 8.01 27.07 -4.19
CA TYR A 453 8.46 28.24 -3.44
C TYR A 453 7.81 29.54 -3.97
N LEU A 454 7.89 30.62 -3.22
CA LEU A 454 7.41 31.96 -3.61
C LEU A 454 8.55 32.97 -3.52
N ARG A 455 8.69 33.79 -4.55
CA ARG A 455 9.63 34.92 -4.55
C ARG A 455 9.04 36.09 -3.74
N ASP A 456 9.90 36.98 -3.27
CA ASP A 456 9.46 38.14 -2.47
C ASP A 456 8.52 39.08 -3.24
N THR A 457 8.63 39.12 -4.57
CA THR A 457 7.80 39.95 -5.45
C THR A 457 6.44 39.31 -5.79
N GLU A 458 6.24 38.05 -5.44
CA GLU A 458 5.04 37.29 -5.76
C GLU A 458 4.03 37.37 -4.63
N LEU A 459 2.73 37.43 -5.00
CA LEU A 459 1.61 37.47 -4.07
C LEU A 459 1.78 38.49 -2.91
N PRO A 460 2.09 39.75 -3.22
CA PRO A 460 2.41 40.76 -2.21
C PRO A 460 1.24 41.02 -1.24
N THR A 461 0.01 40.68 -1.64
CA THR A 461 -1.19 40.81 -0.78
C THR A 461 -1.17 39.84 0.41
N LEU A 462 -0.45 38.69 0.29
CA LEU A 462 -0.26 37.76 1.38
C LEU A 462 0.91 38.17 2.32
N ALA A 463 1.76 39.12 1.91
CA ALA A 463 2.95 39.52 2.65
C ALA A 463 2.74 40.76 3.54
N ALA A 464 1.57 41.39 3.49
CA ALA A 464 1.33 42.64 4.19
C ALA A 464 1.34 42.42 5.71
N GLY A 465 2.47 42.72 6.35
CA GLY A 465 2.56 42.92 7.79
C GLY A 465 3.29 41.88 8.62
N ASP A 466 3.80 40.75 8.06
CA ASP A 466 4.37 39.65 8.87
C ASP A 466 5.70 39.07 8.39
N GLY A 467 6.43 39.78 7.52
CA GLY A 467 7.76 39.33 7.05
C GLY A 467 7.78 38.07 6.20
N GLY A 468 6.66 37.73 5.55
CA GLY A 468 6.56 36.58 4.63
C GLY A 468 6.04 35.28 5.27
N SER A 469 5.76 35.26 6.56
CA SER A 469 5.23 34.09 7.28
C SER A 469 3.85 33.65 6.73
N ALA A 470 2.96 34.59 6.42
CA ALA A 470 1.66 34.31 5.84
C ALA A 470 1.75 33.66 4.45
N ARG A 471 2.71 34.07 3.60
CA ARG A 471 2.95 33.44 2.29
C ARG A 471 3.43 32.01 2.45
N THR A 472 4.38 31.79 3.36
CA THR A 472 4.91 30.46 3.66
C THR A 472 3.80 29.54 4.17
N GLN A 473 2.98 30.01 5.12
CA GLN A 473 1.88 29.23 5.65
C GLN A 473 0.83 28.92 4.58
N ALA A 474 0.48 29.90 3.73
CA ALA A 474 -0.47 29.68 2.63
C ALA A 474 0.03 28.64 1.63
N LEU A 475 1.33 28.63 1.32
CA LEU A 475 1.92 27.62 0.45
C LEU A 475 1.94 26.23 1.12
N ILE A 476 2.26 26.13 2.40
CA ILE A 476 2.17 24.90 3.19
C ILE A 476 0.74 24.36 3.17
N ASP A 477 -0.24 25.19 3.46
CA ASP A 477 -1.66 24.81 3.46
C ASP A 477 -2.12 24.35 2.07
N PHE A 478 -1.59 24.98 1.02
CA PHE A 478 -1.88 24.56 -0.35
C PHE A 478 -1.23 23.22 -0.69
N THR A 479 0.03 23.00 -0.34
CA THR A 479 0.73 21.72 -0.53
C THR A 479 0.02 20.58 0.20
N LEU A 480 -0.45 20.85 1.43
CA LEU A 480 -1.29 19.89 2.17
C LEU A 480 -2.62 19.60 1.46
N ALA A 481 -3.24 20.62 0.82
CA ALA A 481 -4.46 20.42 0.05
C ALA A 481 -4.22 19.55 -1.19
N LEU A 482 -3.10 19.71 -1.90
CA LEU A 482 -2.70 18.84 -3.01
C LEU A 482 -2.54 17.38 -2.55
N ARG A 483 -1.83 17.17 -1.44
CA ARG A 483 -1.72 15.84 -0.83
C ARG A 483 -3.08 15.25 -0.50
N ASN A 484 -3.95 16.01 0.16
CA ASN A 484 -5.27 15.54 0.59
C ASN A 484 -6.16 15.18 -0.61
N SER A 485 -6.07 15.92 -1.72
CA SER A 485 -6.77 15.59 -2.97
C SER A 485 -6.37 14.21 -3.49
N ALA A 486 -5.06 13.91 -3.50
CA ALA A 486 -4.55 12.61 -3.90
C ALA A 486 -4.85 11.50 -2.86
N GLN A 487 -4.82 11.81 -1.55
CA GLN A 487 -5.07 10.85 -0.47
C GLN A 487 -6.49 10.28 -0.48
N ARG A 488 -7.46 10.99 -1.05
CA ARG A 488 -8.81 10.45 -1.26
C ARG A 488 -8.79 9.11 -2.03
N TRP A 489 -7.85 8.99 -2.95
CA TRP A 489 -7.69 7.80 -3.79
C TRP A 489 -6.53 6.89 -3.33
N ARG A 490 -5.60 7.43 -2.56
CA ARG A 490 -4.41 6.75 -2.02
C ARG A 490 -4.26 7.11 -0.53
N PRO A 491 -5.05 6.52 0.38
CA PRO A 491 -5.18 6.98 1.77
C PRO A 491 -3.87 7.01 2.57
N LYS A 492 -2.92 6.14 2.24
CA LYS A 492 -1.61 6.02 2.92
C LYS A 492 -0.46 6.70 2.18
N LEU A 493 -0.79 7.62 1.28
CA LEU A 493 0.20 8.35 0.49
C LEU A 493 1.18 9.09 1.41
N ALA A 494 2.46 8.76 1.28
CA ALA A 494 3.55 9.52 1.90
C ALA A 494 3.88 10.78 1.09
N THR A 495 4.59 11.73 1.68
CA THR A 495 5.06 12.94 0.98
C THR A 495 6.53 13.22 1.30
N VAL A 496 7.26 13.70 0.31
CA VAL A 496 8.65 14.13 0.39
C VAL A 496 8.77 15.54 -0.21
#